data_41912d544dd52b4d53767e0d5c26f453
#
_entry.id   41912d544dd52b4d53767e0d5c26f453
#
_cell.length_a   1.000
_cell.length_b   1.000
_cell.length_c   1.000
_cell.angle_alpha   90.00
_cell.angle_beta   90.00
_cell.angle_gamma   90.00
#
_symmetry.space_group_name_H-M   'P 1'
#
loop_
_entity.id
_entity.type
_entity.pdbx_description
1 polymer ?
#
loop_
_entity_poly.entity_id
_entity_poly.type
_entity_poly.pdbx_seq_one_letter_code
_entity_poly.pdbx_strand_id
1 'polypeptide(L)' 'MDIEERKAQLKKLNARATQAKMDLHDLSEELPTHWEKIPEVAQRCFEAHVLLMDARKALAAAEA' A
#
# COMPACT_ATOMS: atom_id res chain seq x y z
N MET A 1 13.66 4.93 -15.82
CA MET A 1 13.86 5.03 -14.36
C MET A 1 15.02 4.11 -13.97
N ASP A 2 16.03 4.63 -13.32
CA ASP A 2 17.16 3.81 -12.90
C ASP A 2 16.86 3.02 -11.61
N ILE A 3 17.78 2.16 -11.20
CA ILE A 3 17.57 1.31 -10.03
C ILE A 3 17.44 2.11 -8.74
N GLU A 4 18.21 3.19 -8.61
CA GLU A 4 18.14 4.03 -7.41
C GLU A 4 16.78 4.73 -7.30
N GLU A 5 16.25 5.22 -8.41
CA GLU A 5 14.93 5.82 -8.45
C GLU A 5 13.84 4.80 -8.15
N ARG A 6 13.98 3.57 -8.67
CA ARG A 6 13.04 2.49 -8.39
C ARG A 6 13.04 2.11 -6.92
N LYS A 7 14.19 2.08 -6.28
CA LYS A 7 14.31 1.80 -4.85
C LYS A 7 13.65 2.90 -4.01
N ALA A 8 13.87 4.16 -4.40
CA ALA A 8 13.26 5.29 -3.71
C ALA A 8 11.73 5.26 -3.84
N GLN A 9 11.24 4.94 -5.03
CA GLN A 9 9.80 4.81 -5.29
C GLN A 9 9.20 3.67 -4.48
N LEU A 10 9.89 2.54 -4.43
CA LEU A 10 9.45 1.38 -3.66
C LEU A 10 9.31 1.73 -2.18
N LYS A 11 10.26 2.48 -1.63
CA LYS A 11 10.23 2.91 -0.24
C LYS A 11 9.01 3.77 0.06
N LYS A 12 8.67 4.70 -0.84
CA LYS A 12 7.49 5.54 -0.70
C LYS A 12 6.20 4.73 -0.75
N LEU A 13 6.14 3.80 -1.70
CA LEU A 13 4.95 2.96 -1.87
C LEU A 13 4.76 2.00 -0.69
N ASN A 14 5.87 1.51 -0.15
CA ASN A 14 5.82 0.68 1.05
C ASN A 14 5.27 1.47 2.25
N ALA A 15 5.71 2.71 2.41
CA ALA A 15 5.21 3.56 3.49
C ALA A 15 3.71 3.83 3.34
N ARG A 16 3.23 4.08 2.12
CA ARG A 16 1.81 4.30 1.84
C ARG A 16 0.99 3.05 2.11
N ALA A 17 1.50 1.89 1.70
CA ALA A 17 0.80 0.63 1.94
C ALA A 17 0.72 0.32 3.43
N THR A 18 1.78 0.61 4.18
CA THR A 18 1.79 0.43 5.62
C THR A 18 0.77 1.34 6.30
N GLN A 19 0.70 2.62 5.88
CA GLN A 19 -0.28 3.54 6.44
C GLN A 19 -1.70 3.09 6.14
N ALA A 20 -1.97 2.65 4.92
CA ALA A 20 -3.31 2.16 4.53
C ALA A 20 -3.69 0.91 5.32
N LYS A 21 -2.74 0.02 5.56
CA LYS A 21 -2.94 -1.16 6.38
C LYS A 21 -3.31 -0.77 7.80
N MET A 22 -2.61 0.21 8.37
CA MET A 22 -2.89 0.67 9.73
C MET A 22 -4.24 1.37 9.81
N ASP A 23 -4.62 2.11 8.78
CA ASP A 23 -5.94 2.75 8.74
C ASP A 23 -7.05 1.69 8.77
N LEU A 24 -6.88 0.62 8.01
CA LEU A 24 -7.85 -0.48 8.00
C LEU A 24 -7.88 -1.22 9.34
N HIS A 25 -6.72 -1.43 9.94
CA HIS A 25 -6.61 -2.05 11.26
C HIS A 25 -7.33 -1.23 12.31
N ASP A 26 -7.09 0.09 12.33
CA ASP A 26 -7.72 0.99 13.30
C ASP A 26 -9.24 1.00 13.11
N LEU A 27 -9.70 1.02 11.87
CA LEU A 27 -11.14 0.94 11.60
C LEU A 27 -11.72 -0.38 12.12
N SER A 28 -11.01 -1.48 11.92
CA SER A 28 -11.48 -2.79 12.36
C SER A 28 -11.66 -2.84 13.89
N GLU A 29 -10.79 -2.16 14.62
CA GLU A 29 -10.90 -2.10 16.07
C GLU A 29 -12.07 -1.23 16.55
N GLU A 30 -12.46 -0.24 15.77
CA GLU A 30 -13.60 0.64 16.10
C GLU A 30 -14.95 0.03 15.80
N LEU A 31 -14.99 -1.01 14.99
CA LEU A 31 -16.26 -1.62 14.57
C LEU A 31 -17.10 -2.06 15.75
N PRO A 32 -18.44 -1.93 15.70
CA PRO A 32 -19.22 -1.54 14.52
C PRO A 32 -19.32 -0.03 14.26
N THR A 33 -18.64 0.80 15.04
CA THR A 33 -18.61 2.24 14.80
C THR A 33 -17.92 2.49 13.45
N HIS A 34 -18.52 3.36 12.64
CA HIS A 34 -18.00 3.72 11.32
C HIS A 34 -17.90 2.55 10.33
N TRP A 35 -18.73 1.52 10.52
CA TRP A 35 -18.71 0.34 9.65
C TRP A 35 -18.91 0.67 8.16
N GLU A 36 -19.66 1.72 7.85
CA GLU A 36 -19.92 2.12 6.47
C GLU A 36 -18.67 2.61 5.75
N LYS A 37 -17.57 2.85 6.47
CA LYS A 37 -16.29 3.23 5.88
C LYS A 37 -15.47 2.04 5.42
N ILE A 38 -15.88 0.82 5.75
CA ILE A 38 -15.12 -0.38 5.39
C ILE A 38 -14.77 -0.43 3.89
N PRO A 39 -15.75 -0.25 2.96
CA PRO A 39 -15.40 -0.36 1.55
C PRO A 39 -14.36 0.66 1.08
N GLU A 40 -14.46 1.90 1.56
CA GLU A 40 -13.53 2.96 1.18
C GLU A 40 -12.13 2.70 1.72
N VAL A 41 -12.02 2.38 2.99
CA VAL A 41 -10.72 2.14 3.63
C VAL A 41 -10.06 0.88 3.07
N ALA A 42 -10.87 -0.17 2.85
CA ALA A 42 -10.36 -1.41 2.25
C ALA A 42 -9.88 -1.17 0.82
N GLN A 43 -10.59 -0.36 0.05
CA GLN A 43 -10.21 -0.06 -1.33
C GLN A 43 -8.88 0.69 -1.38
N ARG A 44 -8.68 1.65 -0.49
CA ARG A 44 -7.40 2.38 -0.41
C ARG A 44 -6.25 1.43 -0.08
N CYS A 45 -6.50 0.50 0.84
CA CYS A 45 -5.50 -0.48 1.23
C CYS A 45 -5.16 -1.39 0.06
N PHE A 46 -6.17 -1.85 -0.66
CA PHE A 46 -5.98 -2.68 -1.85
C PHE A 46 -5.16 -1.95 -2.92
N GLU A 47 -5.56 -0.72 -3.26
CA GLU A 47 -4.86 0.05 -4.28
C GLU A 47 -3.40 0.35 -3.91
N ALA A 48 -3.15 0.68 -2.64
CA ALA A 48 -1.79 0.92 -2.18
C ALA A 48 -0.92 -0.33 -2.34
N HIS A 49 -1.49 -1.52 -2.10
CA HIS A 49 -0.76 -2.77 -2.26
C HIS A 49 -0.57 -3.15 -3.73
N VAL A 50 -1.52 -2.84 -4.60
CA VAL A 50 -1.34 -3.05 -6.04
C VAL A 50 -0.11 -2.27 -6.52
N LEU A 51 -0.03 -0.98 -6.15
CA LEU A 51 1.12 -0.15 -6.55
C LEU A 51 2.43 -0.66 -5.96
N LEU A 52 2.41 -1.09 -4.71
CA LEU A 52 3.60 -1.62 -4.05
C LEU A 52 4.08 -2.90 -4.74
N MET A 53 3.18 -3.83 -5.00
CA MET A 53 3.55 -5.11 -5.60
C MET A 53 4.03 -4.94 -7.04
N ASP A 54 3.43 -4.01 -7.80
CA ASP A 54 3.88 -3.70 -9.15
C ASP A 54 5.30 -3.10 -9.12
N ALA A 55 5.57 -2.21 -8.17
CA ALA A 55 6.90 -1.62 -8.02
C ALA A 55 7.95 -2.67 -7.63
N ARG A 56 7.60 -3.63 -6.80
CA ARG A 56 8.47 -4.74 -6.44
C ARG A 56 8.84 -5.58 -7.65
N LYS A 57 7.85 -5.89 -8.49
CA LYS A 57 8.08 -6.65 -9.72
C LYS A 57 8.99 -5.88 -10.68
N ALA A 58 8.75 -4.59 -10.82
CA ALA A 58 9.56 -3.74 -11.70
C ALA A 58 11.01 -3.68 -11.24
N LEU A 59 11.23 -3.56 -9.93
CA LEU A 59 12.58 -3.53 -9.38
C LEU A 59 13.29 -4.87 -9.57
N ALA A 60 12.61 -5.97 -9.28
CA ALA A 60 13.17 -7.31 -9.45
C ALA A 60 13.55 -7.56 -10.91
N ALA A 61 12.71 -7.15 -11.85
CA ALA A 61 13.00 -7.26 -13.27
C ALA A 61 14.22 -6.44 -13.69
N ALA A 62 14.38 -5.25 -13.09
CA ALA A 62 15.51 -4.37 -13.40
C ALA A 62 16.83 -4.89 -12.83
N GLU A 63 16.77 -5.66 -11.73
CA GLU A 63 17.95 -6.23 -11.07
C GLU A 63 18.33 -7.62 -11.61
N ALA A 64 17.45 -8.24 -12.37
CA ALA A 64 17.63 -9.59 -12.89
C ALA A 64 18.68 -9.66 -14.02
#